data_b5b0927a8910803241c8b34c0399f4ad
#
_entry.id   b5b0927a8910803241c8b34c0399f4ad
#
_cell.length_a   1.000
_cell.length_b   1.000
_cell.length_c   1.000
_cell.angle_alpha   90.00
_cell.angle_beta   90.00
_cell.angle_gamma   90.00
#
_symmetry.space_group_name_H-M   'P 1'
#
loop_
_entity.id
_entity.type
_entity.pdbx_description
1 polymer ?
#
loop_
_entity_poly.entity_id
_entity_poly.type
_entity_poly.pdbx_seq_one_letter_code
_entity_poly.pdbx_strand_id
1 'polypeptide(L)'
;MASLKHYLNSVIGEAMAEATQSESCNANVITSSKPGFGDYQANGIMSEAKRHGMKPRDLAEQVIISLKQSLPSLIDRLEIGGPGFINIYLSDKEIKQRATRAIQEPTLLIPSAEVPIKVAVDYSSPNLAKEMHVGHLRGTIIGDAIVRVLERRGHTVIRQNHVGDWGTQFGMLITYMEEAVGANNDLPNALSDLESFYRDAKKRFDDDPAFAEKARLSVVKLQNGDKDYLSAWEIFIDESLRHCETVYEALDVTLTRNDLDAESRYNNDLSVIIEDLQGMDLLAESKGAKCVFLPEFSGKDGEPLPLIVQKSDGGYLYSTTDLAAIRLRQKMKVQRALYVVDARQSLHFQQVFAVARAAGFSDQDLSLEHISYGTMMGKDGRPFRTRSGDTVKLAELL
;
A
#
# COMPACT_ATOMS: atom_id res chain seq x y z
N MET A 1 16.23 -20.21 -1.64
CA MET A 1 16.01 -21.33 -0.69
C MET A 1 14.59 -21.19 -0.14
N ALA A 2 13.78 -22.24 -0.14
CA ALA A 2 12.42 -22.18 0.42
C ALA A 2 12.45 -21.77 1.91
N SER A 3 11.37 -21.14 2.43
CA SER A 3 11.28 -20.84 3.86
C SER A 3 11.37 -22.11 4.69
N LEU A 4 11.84 -22.03 5.94
CA LEU A 4 11.92 -23.18 6.85
C LEU A 4 10.58 -23.93 6.94
N LYS A 5 9.48 -23.18 7.04
CA LYS A 5 8.14 -23.73 7.09
C LYS A 5 7.80 -24.53 5.83
N HIS A 6 8.13 -23.98 4.65
CA HIS A 6 7.86 -24.65 3.37
C HIS A 6 8.72 -25.93 3.23
N TYR A 7 10.00 -25.84 3.58
CA TYR A 7 10.90 -27.00 3.59
C TYR A 7 10.39 -28.11 4.49
N LEU A 8 10.02 -27.79 5.73
CA LEU A 8 9.47 -28.77 6.68
C LEU A 8 8.13 -29.35 6.19
N ASN A 9 7.31 -28.52 5.55
CA ASN A 9 6.03 -29.00 4.98
C ASN A 9 6.28 -30.00 3.84
N SER A 10 7.28 -29.79 2.98
CA SER A 10 7.68 -30.75 1.94
C SER A 10 8.18 -32.04 2.53
N VAL A 11 9.16 -31.97 3.42
CA VAL A 11 9.78 -33.15 4.05
C VAL A 11 8.77 -34.03 4.79
N ILE A 12 7.92 -33.43 5.61
CA ILE A 12 6.88 -34.18 6.35
C ILE A 12 5.79 -34.67 5.39
N GLY A 13 5.41 -33.86 4.39
CA GLY A 13 4.42 -34.21 3.38
C GLY A 13 4.83 -35.41 2.54
N GLU A 14 6.08 -35.49 2.12
CA GLU A 14 6.67 -36.61 1.40
C GLU A 14 6.61 -37.89 2.24
N ALA A 15 7.02 -37.84 3.51
CA ALA A 15 6.95 -38.96 4.42
C ALA A 15 5.50 -39.41 4.70
N MET A 16 4.55 -38.48 4.75
CA MET A 16 3.13 -38.79 4.85
C MET A 16 2.60 -39.47 3.58
N ALA A 17 3.01 -38.99 2.41
CA ALA A 17 2.63 -39.57 1.12
C ALA A 17 3.12 -41.02 0.99
N GLU A 18 4.38 -41.26 1.41
CA GLU A 18 4.94 -42.62 1.49
C GLU A 18 4.13 -43.53 2.42
N ALA A 19 3.85 -43.07 3.64
CA ALA A 19 3.10 -43.84 4.64
C ALA A 19 1.65 -44.13 4.22
N THR A 20 1.02 -43.25 3.45
CA THR A 20 -0.35 -43.40 2.97
C THR A 20 -0.46 -43.98 1.56
N GLN A 21 0.65 -44.22 0.88
CA GLN A 21 0.73 -44.61 -0.54
C GLN A 21 -0.01 -43.63 -1.45
N SER A 22 0.06 -42.34 -1.17
CA SER A 22 -0.58 -41.25 -1.92
C SER A 22 0.45 -40.52 -2.79
N GLU A 23 -0.01 -39.87 -3.86
CA GLU A 23 0.87 -39.05 -4.71
C GLU A 23 1.44 -37.84 -3.97
N SER A 24 0.65 -37.27 -3.06
CA SER A 24 1.06 -36.10 -2.24
C SER A 24 0.20 -35.98 -1.00
N CYS A 25 0.79 -35.43 0.07
CA CYS A 25 0.10 -35.08 1.31
C CYS A 25 0.49 -33.67 1.77
N ASN A 26 -0.44 -32.95 2.34
CA ASN A 26 -0.15 -31.66 2.96
C ASN A 26 0.06 -31.82 4.47
N ALA A 27 1.32 -31.67 4.90
CA ALA A 27 1.66 -31.75 6.32
C ALA A 27 1.07 -30.60 7.16
N ASN A 28 0.63 -29.52 6.54
CA ASN A 28 0.10 -28.33 7.20
C ASN A 28 0.96 -27.89 8.39
N VAL A 29 2.25 -27.65 8.13
CA VAL A 29 3.22 -27.23 9.15
C VAL A 29 2.92 -25.80 9.55
N ILE A 30 2.73 -25.58 10.85
CA ILE A 30 2.57 -24.26 11.47
C ILE A 30 3.62 -24.03 12.54
N THR A 31 3.89 -22.79 12.89
CA THR A 31 4.72 -22.44 14.05
C THR A 31 3.99 -22.89 15.32
N SER A 32 4.71 -23.52 16.25
CA SER A 32 4.13 -23.92 17.53
C SER A 32 3.66 -22.71 18.33
N SER A 33 2.44 -22.78 18.84
CA SER A 33 1.85 -21.68 19.63
C SER A 33 2.13 -21.79 21.14
N LYS A 34 2.67 -22.93 21.58
CA LYS A 34 2.90 -23.21 23.00
C LYS A 34 4.37 -23.58 23.27
N PRO A 35 5.00 -22.96 24.27
CA PRO A 35 6.34 -23.36 24.71
C PRO A 35 6.38 -24.86 25.08
N GLY A 36 7.45 -25.53 24.70
CA GLY A 36 7.67 -26.95 25.00
C GLY A 36 7.06 -27.95 24.00
N PHE A 37 6.35 -27.45 22.96
CA PHE A 37 5.79 -28.32 21.91
C PHE A 37 6.55 -28.22 20.58
N GLY A 38 7.84 -27.98 20.64
CA GLY A 38 8.70 -27.81 19.47
C GLY A 38 8.62 -26.39 18.88
N ASP A 39 9.38 -26.17 17.82
CA ASP A 39 9.41 -24.91 17.05
C ASP A 39 8.26 -24.88 16.04
N TYR A 40 7.95 -26.03 15.45
CA TYR A 40 6.86 -26.22 14.50
C TYR A 40 6.01 -27.42 14.84
N GLN A 41 4.81 -27.47 14.25
CA GLN A 41 3.88 -28.58 14.43
C GLN A 41 3.24 -28.93 13.08
N ALA A 42 3.25 -30.23 12.73
CA ALA A 42 2.56 -30.74 11.55
C ALA A 42 1.14 -31.20 11.95
N ASN A 43 0.15 -30.45 11.53
CA ASN A 43 -1.26 -30.67 11.87
C ASN A 43 -2.00 -31.47 10.79
N GLY A 44 -1.44 -31.59 9.58
CA GLY A 44 -2.03 -32.31 8.45
C GLY A 44 -2.24 -33.80 8.70
N ILE A 45 -1.48 -34.39 9.64
CA ILE A 45 -1.62 -35.81 10.03
C ILE A 45 -3.07 -36.19 10.35
N MET A 46 -3.79 -35.31 11.05
CA MET A 46 -5.18 -35.58 11.47
C MET A 46 -6.12 -35.72 10.27
N SER A 47 -6.03 -34.83 9.33
CA SER A 47 -6.88 -34.84 8.13
C SER A 47 -6.54 -35.98 7.18
N GLU A 48 -5.24 -36.25 6.97
CA GLU A 48 -4.81 -37.32 6.09
C GLU A 48 -5.09 -38.71 6.69
N ALA A 49 -4.88 -38.89 7.98
CA ALA A 49 -5.28 -40.15 8.66
C ALA A 49 -6.77 -40.44 8.50
N LYS A 50 -7.61 -39.42 8.68
CA LYS A 50 -9.07 -39.55 8.45
C LYS A 50 -9.39 -39.90 7.00
N ARG A 51 -8.71 -39.30 6.05
CA ARG A 51 -8.90 -39.53 4.60
C ARG A 51 -8.57 -40.98 4.20
N HIS A 52 -7.57 -41.57 4.86
CA HIS A 52 -7.09 -42.91 4.56
C HIS A 52 -7.60 -43.98 5.55
N GLY A 53 -8.56 -43.65 6.43
CA GLY A 53 -9.13 -44.59 7.39
C GLY A 53 -8.14 -45.08 8.45
N MET A 54 -7.09 -44.31 8.72
CA MET A 54 -6.05 -44.65 9.69
C MET A 54 -6.30 -43.92 11.02
N LYS A 55 -5.74 -44.45 12.11
CA LYS A 55 -5.66 -43.68 13.35
C LYS A 55 -4.54 -42.60 13.23
N PRO A 56 -4.79 -41.38 13.65
CA PRO A 56 -3.78 -40.32 13.51
C PRO A 56 -2.44 -40.63 14.18
N ARG A 57 -2.44 -41.28 15.32
CA ARG A 57 -1.19 -41.66 16.01
C ARG A 57 -0.40 -42.72 15.23
N ASP A 58 -1.11 -43.70 14.64
CA ASP A 58 -0.46 -44.76 13.85
C ASP A 58 0.21 -44.17 12.60
N LEU A 59 -0.46 -43.22 11.93
CA LEU A 59 0.14 -42.49 10.80
C LEU A 59 1.34 -41.65 11.27
N ALA A 60 1.22 -40.93 12.38
CA ALA A 60 2.31 -40.14 12.93
C ALA A 60 3.53 -41.01 13.27
N GLU A 61 3.34 -42.18 13.82
CA GLU A 61 4.42 -43.15 14.11
C GLU A 61 5.12 -43.63 12.84
N GLN A 62 4.37 -43.97 11.79
CA GLN A 62 4.90 -44.39 10.51
C GLN A 62 5.74 -43.25 9.85
N VAL A 63 5.23 -42.04 9.87
CA VAL A 63 5.93 -40.85 9.35
C VAL A 63 7.23 -40.61 10.10
N ILE A 64 7.24 -40.71 11.45
CA ILE A 64 8.47 -40.54 12.23
C ILE A 64 9.46 -41.69 11.96
N ILE A 65 9.00 -42.92 11.79
CA ILE A 65 9.87 -44.06 11.48
C ILE A 65 10.52 -43.88 10.10
N SER A 66 9.75 -43.50 9.08
CA SER A 66 10.29 -43.19 7.75
C SER A 66 11.34 -42.07 7.82
N LEU A 67 11.05 -40.97 8.51
CA LEU A 67 11.95 -39.84 8.64
C LEU A 67 13.21 -40.13 9.45
N LYS A 68 13.18 -41.04 10.42
CA LYS A 68 14.37 -41.42 11.20
C LYS A 68 15.49 -42.03 10.37
N GLN A 69 15.16 -42.62 9.23
CA GLN A 69 16.14 -43.22 8.32
C GLN A 69 16.94 -42.16 7.53
N SER A 70 16.32 -40.96 7.33
CA SER A 70 16.89 -39.86 6.56
C SER A 70 16.57 -38.50 7.19
N LEU A 71 16.61 -38.43 8.55
CA LEU A 71 16.26 -37.20 9.25
C LEU A 71 17.14 -36.04 8.80
N PRO A 72 16.59 -34.95 8.24
CA PRO A 72 17.36 -33.80 7.85
C PRO A 72 18.13 -33.22 9.04
N SER A 73 19.39 -32.80 8.85
CA SER A 73 20.23 -32.19 9.90
C SER A 73 19.57 -31.00 10.62
N LEU A 74 18.63 -30.36 9.94
CA LEU A 74 17.83 -29.26 10.47
C LEU A 74 16.91 -29.69 11.63
N ILE A 75 16.47 -30.94 11.66
CA ILE A 75 15.55 -31.47 12.67
C ILE A 75 16.36 -32.20 13.74
N ASP A 76 16.27 -31.75 14.98
CA ASP A 76 16.87 -32.41 16.13
C ASP A 76 16.06 -33.65 16.53
N ARG A 77 14.75 -33.48 16.70
CA ARG A 77 13.83 -34.57 17.05
C ARG A 77 12.40 -34.27 16.62
N LEU A 78 11.62 -35.36 16.55
CA LEU A 78 10.21 -35.36 16.28
C LEU A 78 9.47 -36.05 17.42
N GLU A 79 8.36 -35.48 17.89
CA GLU A 79 7.54 -36.04 18.97
C GLU A 79 6.06 -36.04 18.59
N ILE A 80 5.35 -37.11 18.96
CA ILE A 80 3.90 -37.19 18.75
C ILE A 80 3.21 -36.46 19.89
N GLY A 81 2.48 -35.41 19.56
CA GLY A 81 1.66 -34.62 20.49
C GLY A 81 0.17 -34.91 20.38
N GLY A 82 -0.53 -34.84 21.49
CA GLY A 82 -1.98 -34.94 21.55
C GLY A 82 -2.57 -36.12 20.78
N PRO A 83 -3.58 -35.90 19.94
CA PRO A 83 -4.26 -36.97 19.19
C PRO A 83 -3.46 -37.51 18.00
N GLY A 84 -2.29 -36.92 17.63
CA GLY A 84 -1.46 -37.37 16.51
C GLY A 84 -0.78 -36.27 15.75
N PHE A 85 -0.60 -35.07 16.32
CA PHE A 85 0.25 -34.05 15.76
C PHE A 85 1.74 -34.47 15.84
N ILE A 86 2.56 -33.99 14.91
CA ILE A 86 3.99 -34.14 15.02
C ILE A 86 4.60 -32.80 15.41
N ASN A 87 5.17 -32.75 16.62
CA ASN A 87 5.96 -31.61 17.08
C ASN A 87 7.39 -31.74 16.52
N ILE A 88 7.90 -30.66 15.94
CA ILE A 88 9.17 -30.61 15.25
C ILE A 88 10.09 -29.69 16.05
N TYR A 89 11.21 -30.24 16.52
CA TYR A 89 12.25 -29.49 17.21
C TYR A 89 13.43 -29.30 16.27
N LEU A 90 13.87 -28.05 16.10
CA LEU A 90 14.97 -27.73 15.22
C LEU A 90 16.33 -27.90 15.93
N SER A 91 17.34 -28.21 15.15
CA SER A 91 18.72 -28.30 15.64
C SER A 91 19.29 -26.90 15.89
N ASP A 92 19.65 -26.60 17.13
CA ASP A 92 20.35 -25.36 17.51
C ASP A 92 21.61 -25.12 16.69
N LYS A 93 22.34 -26.17 16.38
CA LYS A 93 23.56 -26.11 15.57
C LYS A 93 23.24 -25.61 14.15
N GLU A 94 22.23 -26.18 13.52
CA GLU A 94 21.84 -25.81 12.17
C GLU A 94 21.21 -24.41 12.12
N ILE A 95 20.43 -24.02 13.15
CA ILE A 95 19.90 -22.66 13.26
C ILE A 95 21.06 -21.64 13.35
N LYS A 96 22.05 -21.90 14.21
CA LYS A 96 23.24 -21.03 14.34
C LYS A 96 24.02 -20.94 13.04
N GLN A 97 24.24 -22.05 12.34
CA GLN A 97 24.93 -22.05 11.05
C GLN A 97 24.15 -21.29 9.97
N ARG A 98 22.82 -21.44 9.94
CA ARG A 98 21.95 -20.66 9.01
C ARG A 98 21.98 -19.18 9.33
N ALA A 99 21.91 -18.79 10.60
CA ALA A 99 22.01 -17.40 11.02
C ALA A 99 23.37 -16.79 10.61
N THR A 100 24.47 -17.51 10.84
CA THR A 100 25.81 -17.07 10.42
C THR A 100 25.89 -16.88 8.90
N ARG A 101 25.39 -17.85 8.13
CA ARG A 101 25.34 -17.71 6.66
C ARG A 101 24.47 -16.54 6.22
N ALA A 102 23.30 -16.35 6.85
CA ALA A 102 22.41 -15.24 6.51
C ALA A 102 23.08 -13.87 6.71
N ILE A 103 23.89 -13.71 7.76
CA ILE A 103 24.62 -12.46 8.01
C ILE A 103 25.74 -12.25 6.97
N GLN A 104 26.36 -13.32 6.48
CA GLN A 104 27.45 -13.26 5.50
C GLN A 104 26.96 -13.07 4.06
N GLU A 105 25.70 -13.44 3.77
CA GLU A 105 25.14 -13.37 2.43
C GLU A 105 24.43 -12.03 2.19
N PRO A 106 24.74 -11.30 1.11
CA PRO A 106 24.08 -10.03 0.80
C PRO A 106 22.54 -10.12 0.71
N THR A 107 22.04 -11.29 0.32
CA THR A 107 20.59 -11.55 0.20
C THR A 107 19.93 -11.95 1.52
N LEU A 108 20.67 -12.10 2.61
CA LEU A 108 20.19 -12.65 3.89
C LEU A 108 19.47 -14.00 3.72
N LEU A 109 19.89 -14.81 2.75
CA LEU A 109 19.26 -16.07 2.33
C LEU A 109 17.82 -15.93 1.84
N ILE A 110 17.34 -14.72 1.54
CA ILE A 110 16.04 -14.51 0.91
C ILE A 110 16.13 -15.04 -0.53
N PRO A 111 15.27 -15.97 -0.95
CA PRO A 111 15.33 -16.53 -2.30
C PRO A 111 14.97 -15.47 -3.34
N SER A 112 15.74 -15.37 -4.40
CA SER A 112 15.38 -14.57 -5.56
C SER A 112 14.08 -15.10 -6.19
N ALA A 113 13.34 -14.24 -6.85
CA ALA A 113 12.20 -14.66 -7.67
C ALA A 113 12.69 -15.50 -8.85
N GLU A 114 11.95 -16.54 -9.19
CA GLU A 114 12.26 -17.37 -10.37
C GLU A 114 12.18 -16.54 -11.66
N VAL A 115 11.17 -15.68 -11.74
CA VAL A 115 10.99 -14.72 -12.82
C VAL A 115 10.90 -13.32 -12.21
N PRO A 116 11.97 -12.51 -12.30
CA PRO A 116 11.91 -11.10 -11.92
C PRO A 116 10.91 -10.34 -12.78
N ILE A 117 10.10 -9.49 -12.13
CA ILE A 117 9.09 -8.66 -12.80
C ILE A 117 9.28 -7.19 -12.41
N LYS A 118 8.64 -6.29 -13.17
CA LYS A 118 8.57 -4.88 -12.85
C LYS A 118 7.33 -4.59 -12.00
N VAL A 119 7.54 -4.04 -10.82
CA VAL A 119 6.48 -3.76 -9.83
C VAL A 119 6.47 -2.26 -9.52
N ALA A 120 5.32 -1.61 -9.64
CA ALA A 120 5.12 -0.27 -9.09
C ALA A 120 4.51 -0.41 -7.68
N VAL A 121 5.03 0.34 -6.72
CA VAL A 121 4.49 0.40 -5.36
C VAL A 121 4.14 1.86 -5.06
N ASP A 122 2.85 2.12 -4.93
CA ASP A 122 2.27 3.42 -4.60
C ASP A 122 2.03 3.46 -3.10
N TYR A 123 2.73 4.36 -2.40
CA TYR A 123 2.71 4.42 -0.95
C TYR A 123 3.12 5.77 -0.39
N SER A 124 2.81 6.03 0.86
CA SER A 124 2.95 7.30 1.58
C SER A 124 1.92 8.34 1.12
N SER A 125 2.07 8.92 -0.03
CA SER A 125 1.12 9.77 -0.77
C SER A 125 0.49 10.88 0.09
N PRO A 126 1.29 11.73 0.79
CA PRO A 126 0.76 12.82 1.59
C PRO A 126 0.28 13.99 0.72
N ASN A 127 -0.68 14.76 1.25
CA ASN A 127 -1.01 16.06 0.70
C ASN A 127 0.04 17.10 1.11
N LEU A 128 0.72 17.71 0.12
CA LEU A 128 1.84 18.62 0.37
C LEU A 128 1.43 19.99 0.93
N ALA A 129 0.14 20.28 1.08
CA ALA A 129 -0.32 21.48 1.76
C ALA A 129 -0.31 21.39 3.30
N LYS A 130 0.03 20.23 3.85
CA LYS A 130 -0.04 19.92 5.28
C LYS A 130 1.13 19.05 5.71
N GLU A 131 1.45 19.13 7.00
CA GLU A 131 2.38 18.17 7.58
C GLU A 131 1.83 16.75 7.59
N MET A 132 2.74 15.76 7.57
CA MET A 132 2.36 14.36 7.72
C MET A 132 1.81 14.12 9.13
N HIS A 133 0.72 13.40 9.20
CA HIS A 133 0.08 13.01 10.46
C HIS A 133 0.10 11.48 10.65
N VAL A 134 -0.27 11.03 11.85
CA VAL A 134 -0.26 9.60 12.24
C VAL A 134 -0.98 8.67 11.25
N GLY A 135 -1.95 9.18 10.49
CA GLY A 135 -2.64 8.40 9.45
C GLY A 135 -1.75 7.96 8.28
N HIS A 136 -0.66 8.70 8.01
CA HIS A 136 0.29 8.35 6.95
C HIS A 136 1.31 7.28 7.37
N LEU A 137 1.51 7.08 8.69
CA LEU A 137 2.55 6.20 9.24
C LEU A 137 2.49 4.78 8.64
N ARG A 138 1.32 4.15 8.67
CA ARG A 138 1.16 2.76 8.23
C ARG A 138 1.42 2.58 6.74
N GLY A 139 0.83 3.43 5.89
CA GLY A 139 1.04 3.39 4.44
C GLY A 139 2.52 3.53 4.10
N THR A 140 3.20 4.47 4.75
CA THR A 140 4.60 4.76 4.53
C THR A 140 5.50 3.57 4.90
N ILE A 141 5.42 3.05 6.13
CA ILE A 141 6.32 1.97 6.58
C ILE A 141 5.99 0.61 5.95
N ILE A 142 4.70 0.30 5.72
CA ILE A 142 4.30 -0.95 5.07
C ILE A 142 4.75 -0.95 3.62
N GLY A 143 4.55 0.17 2.90
CA GLY A 143 4.96 0.31 1.52
C GLY A 143 6.47 0.17 1.36
N ASP A 144 7.25 0.85 2.18
CA ASP A 144 8.71 0.76 2.13
C ASP A 144 9.23 -0.64 2.47
N ALA A 145 8.64 -1.31 3.46
CA ALA A 145 8.97 -2.70 3.77
C ALA A 145 8.69 -3.64 2.60
N ILE A 146 7.56 -3.47 1.89
CA ILE A 146 7.22 -4.23 0.68
C ILE A 146 8.26 -3.98 -0.42
N VAL A 147 8.62 -2.72 -0.66
CA VAL A 147 9.64 -2.33 -1.63
C VAL A 147 10.96 -3.04 -1.34
N ARG A 148 11.48 -2.93 -0.11
CA ARG A 148 12.74 -3.56 0.32
C ARG A 148 12.71 -5.09 0.10
N VAL A 149 11.60 -5.75 0.39
CA VAL A 149 11.45 -7.19 0.17
C VAL A 149 11.44 -7.54 -1.32
N LEU A 150 10.70 -6.78 -2.14
CA LEU A 150 10.63 -7.01 -3.58
C LEU A 150 11.98 -6.83 -4.26
N GLU A 151 12.72 -5.77 -3.92
CA GLU A 151 14.07 -5.53 -4.42
C GLU A 151 15.05 -6.63 -3.98
N ARG A 152 14.96 -7.04 -2.71
CA ARG A 152 15.79 -8.15 -2.19
C ARG A 152 15.51 -9.45 -2.93
N ARG A 153 14.30 -9.65 -3.41
CA ARG A 153 13.92 -10.78 -4.25
C ARG A 153 14.32 -10.64 -5.72
N GLY A 154 14.93 -9.51 -6.11
CA GLY A 154 15.43 -9.28 -7.47
C GLY A 154 14.39 -8.72 -8.44
N HIS A 155 13.24 -8.24 -7.96
CA HIS A 155 12.29 -7.52 -8.81
C HIS A 155 12.81 -6.11 -9.11
N THR A 156 12.41 -5.55 -10.27
CA THR A 156 12.60 -4.13 -10.57
C THR A 156 11.45 -3.36 -9.94
N VAL A 157 11.73 -2.57 -8.90
CA VAL A 157 10.70 -1.82 -8.20
C VAL A 157 10.73 -0.35 -8.62
N ILE A 158 9.55 0.19 -8.95
CA ILE A 158 9.29 1.60 -9.16
C ILE A 158 8.55 2.10 -7.93
N ARG A 159 9.21 2.93 -7.11
CA ARG A 159 8.56 3.64 -6.02
C ARG A 159 7.73 4.76 -6.60
N GLN A 160 6.51 4.92 -6.12
CA GLN A 160 5.65 6.03 -6.49
C GLN A 160 5.07 6.65 -5.23
N ASN A 161 5.48 7.87 -4.95
CA ASN A 161 4.92 8.70 -3.90
C ASN A 161 3.92 9.64 -4.56
N HIS A 162 2.65 9.20 -4.64
CA HIS A 162 1.56 9.91 -5.31
C HIS A 162 1.06 11.06 -4.46
N VAL A 163 1.87 12.12 -4.35
CA VAL A 163 1.59 13.27 -3.49
C VAL A 163 0.50 14.16 -4.07
N GLY A 164 -0.37 14.67 -3.17
CA GLY A 164 -1.35 15.68 -3.52
C GLY A 164 -0.70 17.07 -3.54
N ASP A 165 -0.32 17.54 -4.71
CA ASP A 165 0.38 18.81 -4.90
C ASP A 165 -0.47 19.86 -5.64
N TRP A 166 -1.76 19.59 -5.84
CA TRP A 166 -2.63 20.41 -6.67
C TRP A 166 -3.98 20.71 -6.02
N GLY A 167 -4.70 21.71 -6.55
CA GLY A 167 -6.08 21.98 -6.17
C GLY A 167 -6.31 23.20 -5.28
N THR A 168 -7.55 23.34 -4.78
CA THR A 168 -8.05 24.51 -4.05
C THR A 168 -7.20 24.90 -2.83
N GLN A 169 -6.61 23.93 -2.18
CA GLN A 169 -5.75 24.17 -1.02
C GLN A 169 -4.52 25.03 -1.36
N PHE A 170 -3.91 24.83 -2.54
CA PHE A 170 -2.77 25.66 -2.94
C PHE A 170 -3.19 27.07 -3.33
N GLY A 171 -4.33 27.25 -4.00
CA GLY A 171 -4.89 28.59 -4.23
C GLY A 171 -5.14 29.36 -2.94
N MET A 172 -5.67 28.68 -1.93
CA MET A 172 -5.88 29.24 -0.60
C MET A 172 -4.56 29.64 0.07
N LEU A 173 -3.55 28.76 0.06
CA LEU A 173 -2.24 29.02 0.65
C LEU A 173 -1.51 30.18 -0.05
N ILE A 174 -1.52 30.21 -1.41
CA ILE A 174 -0.90 31.28 -2.19
C ILE A 174 -1.58 32.62 -1.90
N THR A 175 -2.93 32.64 -1.87
CA THR A 175 -3.67 33.88 -1.54
C THR A 175 -3.37 34.38 -0.14
N TYR A 176 -3.27 33.48 0.83
CA TYR A 176 -2.91 33.82 2.21
C TYR A 176 -1.49 34.34 2.32
N MET A 177 -0.57 33.73 1.57
CA MET A 177 0.82 34.15 1.47
C MET A 177 0.91 35.58 0.89
N GLU A 178 0.19 35.89 -0.20
CA GLU A 178 0.17 37.24 -0.79
C GLU A 178 -0.27 38.31 0.21
N GLU A 179 -1.28 38.01 1.03
CA GLU A 179 -1.76 38.92 2.09
C GLU A 179 -0.73 39.06 3.24
N ALA A 180 -0.10 37.97 3.63
CA ALA A 180 0.92 37.96 4.69
C ALA A 180 2.20 38.69 4.29
N VAL A 181 2.67 38.50 3.06
CA VAL A 181 3.85 39.21 2.51
C VAL A 181 3.58 40.71 2.36
N GLY A 182 2.37 41.09 1.99
CA GLY A 182 1.95 42.50 1.94
C GLY A 182 1.92 43.17 3.32
N ALA A 183 1.80 42.37 4.41
CA ALA A 183 1.71 42.88 5.80
C ALA A 183 3.03 42.79 6.57
N ASN A 184 3.86 41.78 6.36
CA ASN A 184 5.13 41.57 7.07
C ASN A 184 6.10 40.74 6.20
N ASN A 185 7.28 41.23 5.89
CA ASN A 185 8.30 40.63 5.03
C ASN A 185 8.98 39.33 5.59
N ASP A 186 8.36 38.56 6.47
CA ASP A 186 9.00 37.38 7.12
C ASP A 186 8.40 36.04 6.71
N LEU A 187 8.40 35.78 5.40
CA LEU A 187 7.87 34.55 4.80
C LEU A 187 8.56 33.26 5.29
N PRO A 188 9.89 33.19 5.40
CA PRO A 188 10.56 31.95 5.83
C PRO A 188 10.13 31.47 7.22
N ASN A 189 9.90 32.39 8.16
CA ASN A 189 9.42 32.01 9.50
C ASN A 189 7.95 31.60 9.50
N ALA A 190 7.12 32.18 8.65
CA ALA A 190 5.71 31.82 8.53
C ALA A 190 5.52 30.39 7.98
N LEU A 191 6.40 29.95 7.09
CA LEU A 191 6.36 28.62 6.47
C LEU A 191 7.03 27.53 7.34
N SER A 192 7.82 27.91 8.36
CA SER A 192 8.45 26.94 9.26
C SER A 192 7.43 26.11 10.08
N ASP A 193 6.21 26.64 10.29
CA ASP A 193 5.06 25.91 10.83
C ASP A 193 3.94 25.86 9.76
N LEU A 194 4.11 24.97 8.80
CA LEU A 194 3.21 24.80 7.67
C LEU A 194 1.79 24.43 8.11
N GLU A 195 1.64 23.68 9.21
CA GLU A 195 0.33 23.30 9.75
C GLU A 195 -0.43 24.51 10.30
N SER A 196 0.26 25.39 11.04
CA SER A 196 -0.35 26.64 11.53
C SER A 196 -0.73 27.55 10.36
N PHE A 197 0.16 27.70 9.39
CA PHE A 197 -0.09 28.49 8.18
C PHE A 197 -1.30 27.96 7.41
N TYR A 198 -1.40 26.61 7.21
CA TYR A 198 -2.56 26.00 6.59
C TYR A 198 -3.85 26.24 7.37
N ARG A 199 -3.84 26.08 8.69
CA ARG A 199 -5.00 26.26 9.56
C ARG A 199 -5.54 27.69 9.49
N ASP A 200 -4.65 28.68 9.53
CA ASP A 200 -5.01 30.09 9.48
C ASP A 200 -5.56 30.47 8.10
N ALA A 201 -4.93 29.99 7.01
CA ALA A 201 -5.43 30.16 5.67
C ALA A 201 -6.80 29.50 5.49
N LYS A 202 -6.99 28.29 6.02
CA LYS A 202 -8.26 27.56 5.97
C LYS A 202 -9.37 28.27 6.73
N LYS A 203 -9.08 28.78 7.91
CA LYS A 203 -10.01 29.59 8.71
C LYS A 203 -10.43 30.82 7.93
N ARG A 204 -9.47 31.53 7.32
CA ARG A 204 -9.75 32.69 6.48
C ARG A 204 -10.62 32.35 5.29
N PHE A 205 -10.36 31.22 4.65
CA PHE A 205 -11.15 30.73 3.52
C PHE A 205 -12.59 30.38 3.90
N ASP A 206 -12.82 29.84 5.10
CA ASP A 206 -14.16 29.48 5.58
C ASP A 206 -14.95 30.69 6.08
N ASP A 207 -14.28 31.67 6.69
CA ASP A 207 -14.91 32.81 7.36
C ASP A 207 -15.13 34.02 6.41
N ASP A 208 -14.34 34.12 5.32
CA ASP A 208 -14.37 35.26 4.41
C ASP A 208 -14.68 34.85 2.96
N PRO A 209 -15.92 35.07 2.47
CA PRO A 209 -16.30 34.75 1.10
C PRO A 209 -15.46 35.48 0.02
N ALA A 210 -14.99 36.70 0.27
CA ALA A 210 -14.15 37.44 -0.67
C ALA A 210 -12.77 36.81 -0.79
N PHE A 211 -12.19 36.39 0.33
CA PHE A 211 -10.93 35.63 0.34
C PHE A 211 -11.12 34.27 -0.40
N ALA A 212 -12.21 33.56 -0.12
CA ALA A 212 -12.50 32.29 -0.77
C ALA A 212 -12.60 32.41 -2.30
N GLU A 213 -13.22 33.49 -2.80
CA GLU A 213 -13.30 33.77 -4.23
C GLU A 213 -11.92 34.07 -4.82
N LYS A 214 -11.12 34.94 -4.14
CA LYS A 214 -9.75 35.23 -4.54
C LYS A 214 -8.89 33.94 -4.59
N ALA A 215 -9.04 33.06 -3.61
CA ALA A 215 -8.34 31.77 -3.55
C ALA A 215 -8.71 30.85 -4.74
N ARG A 216 -9.98 30.82 -5.16
CA ARG A 216 -10.40 30.07 -6.35
C ARG A 216 -9.79 30.66 -7.62
N LEU A 217 -9.73 31.99 -7.74
CA LEU A 217 -9.06 32.66 -8.86
C LEU A 217 -7.55 32.36 -8.88
N SER A 218 -6.93 32.25 -7.71
CA SER A 218 -5.52 31.85 -7.59
C SER A 218 -5.27 30.45 -8.13
N VAL A 219 -6.20 29.50 -7.91
CA VAL A 219 -6.13 28.17 -8.53
C VAL A 219 -6.15 28.27 -10.05
N VAL A 220 -7.05 29.10 -10.61
CA VAL A 220 -7.16 29.27 -12.06
C VAL A 220 -5.88 29.87 -12.64
N LYS A 221 -5.28 30.86 -11.97
CA LYS A 221 -3.99 31.43 -12.39
C LYS A 221 -2.88 30.41 -12.36
N LEU A 222 -2.79 29.62 -11.27
CA LEU A 222 -1.84 28.53 -11.15
C LEU A 222 -2.01 27.52 -12.30
N GLN A 223 -3.25 27.11 -12.60
CA GLN A 223 -3.58 26.19 -13.69
C GLN A 223 -3.24 26.75 -15.07
N ASN A 224 -3.35 28.05 -15.27
CA ASN A 224 -2.99 28.73 -16.51
C ASN A 224 -1.47 29.00 -16.65
N GLY A 225 -0.66 28.56 -15.68
CA GLY A 225 0.80 28.68 -15.76
C GLY A 225 1.31 30.09 -15.47
N ASP A 226 0.58 30.90 -14.69
CA ASP A 226 1.06 32.20 -14.24
C ASP A 226 2.36 32.03 -13.43
N LYS A 227 3.41 32.76 -13.84
CA LYS A 227 4.76 32.55 -13.31
C LYS A 227 4.89 32.87 -11.81
N ASP A 228 4.20 33.89 -11.33
CA ASP A 228 4.26 34.30 -9.94
C ASP A 228 3.58 33.25 -9.06
N TYR A 229 2.44 32.72 -9.53
CA TYR A 229 1.68 31.65 -8.84
C TYR A 229 2.41 30.31 -8.88
N LEU A 230 3.08 29.97 -9.99
CA LEU A 230 3.95 28.79 -10.07
C LEU A 230 5.13 28.90 -9.12
N SER A 231 5.80 30.06 -9.06
CA SER A 231 6.92 30.27 -8.11
C SER A 231 6.48 30.17 -6.65
N ALA A 232 5.30 30.72 -6.33
CA ALA A 232 4.72 30.59 -5.00
C ALA A 232 4.37 29.12 -4.66
N TRP A 233 3.79 28.39 -5.62
CA TRP A 233 3.48 26.97 -5.49
C TRP A 233 4.75 26.13 -5.28
N GLU A 234 5.82 26.37 -6.03
CA GLU A 234 7.11 25.68 -5.88
C GLU A 234 7.68 25.83 -4.46
N ILE A 235 7.56 27.03 -3.86
CA ILE A 235 7.99 27.30 -2.47
C ILE A 235 7.22 26.39 -1.49
N PHE A 236 5.89 26.29 -1.62
CA PHE A 236 5.08 25.41 -0.77
C PHE A 236 5.40 23.93 -0.96
N ILE A 237 5.62 23.51 -2.20
CA ILE A 237 6.00 22.14 -2.52
C ILE A 237 7.35 21.79 -1.89
N ASP A 238 8.36 22.65 -2.08
CA ASP A 238 9.71 22.40 -1.56
C ASP A 238 9.70 22.31 0.00
N GLU A 239 9.03 23.23 0.66
CA GLU A 239 8.91 23.22 2.11
C GLU A 239 8.16 21.98 2.64
N SER A 240 7.05 21.61 1.98
CA SER A 240 6.28 20.42 2.33
C SER A 240 7.11 19.15 2.15
N LEU A 241 7.86 19.05 1.06
CA LEU A 241 8.75 17.91 0.82
C LEU A 241 9.86 17.84 1.87
N ARG A 242 10.44 18.96 2.28
CA ARG A 242 11.44 19.02 3.35
C ARG A 242 10.90 18.44 4.66
N HIS A 243 9.64 18.77 5.02
CA HIS A 243 8.98 18.16 6.18
C HIS A 243 8.77 16.65 6.02
N CYS A 244 8.35 16.21 4.82
CA CYS A 244 8.21 14.76 4.54
C CYS A 244 9.56 14.04 4.62
N GLU A 245 10.63 14.61 4.07
CA GLU A 245 11.99 14.06 4.10
C GLU A 245 12.48 13.84 5.54
N THR A 246 12.24 14.80 6.43
CA THR A 246 12.57 14.66 7.86
C THR A 246 11.86 13.46 8.50
N VAL A 247 10.58 13.24 8.16
CA VAL A 247 9.82 12.09 8.66
C VAL A 247 10.33 10.78 8.03
N TYR A 248 10.63 10.78 6.73
CA TYR A 248 11.15 9.58 6.05
C TYR A 248 12.53 9.18 6.61
N GLU A 249 13.39 10.16 6.90
CA GLU A 249 14.68 9.91 7.53
C GLU A 249 14.52 9.30 8.94
N ALA A 250 13.63 9.87 9.77
CA ALA A 250 13.35 9.34 11.11
C ALA A 250 12.76 7.91 11.09
N LEU A 251 12.04 7.54 10.03
CA LEU A 251 11.45 6.21 9.84
C LEU A 251 12.37 5.25 9.07
N ASP A 252 13.56 5.66 8.64
CA ASP A 252 14.44 4.91 7.73
C ASP A 252 13.72 4.48 6.44
N VAL A 253 12.85 5.33 5.89
CA VAL A 253 12.10 5.10 4.64
C VAL A 253 12.95 5.51 3.44
N THR A 254 12.93 4.70 2.39
CA THR A 254 13.81 4.87 1.21
C THR A 254 13.26 5.80 0.13
N LEU A 255 12.09 6.42 0.35
CA LEU A 255 11.54 7.42 -0.57
C LEU A 255 12.43 8.65 -0.68
N THR A 256 12.59 9.12 -1.91
CA THR A 256 13.34 10.33 -2.28
C THR A 256 12.49 11.22 -3.17
N ARG A 257 12.96 12.43 -3.47
CA ARG A 257 12.31 13.33 -4.45
C ARG A 257 12.22 12.71 -5.86
N ASN A 258 13.07 11.76 -6.21
CA ASN A 258 13.02 11.07 -7.50
C ASN A 258 11.83 10.09 -7.61
N ASP A 259 11.23 9.73 -6.49
CA ASP A 259 10.10 8.81 -6.41
C ASP A 259 8.75 9.55 -6.42
N LEU A 260 8.77 10.89 -6.55
CA LEU A 260 7.55 11.69 -6.61
C LEU A 260 6.76 11.38 -7.89
N ASP A 261 5.50 11.09 -7.69
CA ASP A 261 4.52 10.88 -8.76
C ASP A 261 3.28 11.74 -8.46
N ALA A 262 3.50 13.05 -8.49
CA ALA A 262 2.55 14.06 -8.03
C ALA A 262 1.27 14.11 -8.88
N GLU A 263 0.14 14.51 -8.30
CA GLU A 263 -1.13 14.68 -9.00
C GLU A 263 -1.01 15.63 -10.20
N SER A 264 -0.23 16.72 -10.07
CA SER A 264 0.01 17.70 -11.14
C SER A 264 0.61 17.10 -12.41
N ARG A 265 1.35 15.99 -12.29
CA ARG A 265 1.93 15.25 -13.42
C ARG A 265 0.89 14.82 -14.45
N TYR A 266 -0.32 14.55 -13.98
CA TYR A 266 -1.41 13.99 -14.78
C TYR A 266 -2.33 15.07 -15.38
N ASN A 267 -2.14 16.35 -15.08
CA ASN A 267 -3.05 17.43 -15.50
C ASN A 267 -3.37 17.42 -17.00
N ASN A 268 -2.36 17.16 -17.84
CA ASN A 268 -2.54 17.09 -19.30
C ASN A 268 -3.25 15.80 -19.77
N ASP A 269 -3.28 14.77 -18.93
CA ASP A 269 -3.94 13.49 -19.23
C ASP A 269 -5.41 13.46 -18.83
N LEU A 270 -5.85 14.33 -17.90
CA LEU A 270 -7.18 14.24 -17.29
C LEU A 270 -8.31 14.46 -18.32
N SER A 271 -8.18 15.44 -19.21
CA SER A 271 -9.14 15.65 -20.31
C SER A 271 -9.16 14.47 -21.28
N VAL A 272 -7.98 13.91 -21.58
CA VAL A 272 -7.84 12.74 -22.47
C VAL A 272 -8.51 11.50 -21.88
N ILE A 273 -8.43 11.28 -20.56
CA ILE A 273 -9.16 10.21 -19.87
C ILE A 273 -10.67 10.35 -20.10
N ILE A 274 -11.21 11.56 -19.98
CA ILE A 274 -12.63 11.81 -20.19
C ILE A 274 -13.03 11.57 -21.66
N GLU A 275 -12.21 12.03 -22.61
CA GLU A 275 -12.43 11.84 -24.05
C GLU A 275 -12.41 10.35 -24.42
N ASP A 276 -11.44 9.61 -23.90
CA ASP A 276 -11.31 8.17 -24.13
C ASP A 276 -12.51 7.40 -23.57
N LEU A 277 -12.93 7.71 -22.32
CA LEU A 277 -14.11 7.08 -21.69
C LEU A 277 -15.40 7.40 -22.48
N GLN A 278 -15.53 8.60 -23.01
CA GLN A 278 -16.64 9.01 -23.86
C GLN A 278 -16.63 8.27 -25.20
N GLY A 279 -15.47 8.16 -25.83
CA GLY A 279 -15.30 7.44 -27.11
C GLY A 279 -15.59 5.94 -27.01
N MET A 280 -15.57 5.38 -25.80
CA MET A 280 -15.88 3.99 -25.50
C MET A 280 -17.32 3.75 -25.01
N ASP A 281 -18.16 4.79 -25.03
CA ASP A 281 -19.54 4.76 -24.49
C ASP A 281 -19.63 4.35 -23.02
N LEU A 282 -18.58 4.60 -22.22
CA LEU A 282 -18.55 4.30 -20.79
C LEU A 282 -19.04 5.47 -19.92
N LEU A 283 -19.07 6.70 -20.47
CA LEU A 283 -19.52 7.86 -19.72
C LEU A 283 -21.04 8.04 -19.78
N ALA A 284 -21.61 8.35 -18.60
CA ALA A 284 -22.97 8.80 -18.47
C ALA A 284 -23.01 10.08 -17.62
N GLU A 285 -23.95 10.96 -17.90
CA GLU A 285 -24.20 12.14 -17.07
C GLU A 285 -25.15 11.79 -15.92
N SER A 286 -24.78 12.15 -14.70
CA SER A 286 -25.61 11.99 -13.52
C SER A 286 -25.50 13.24 -12.64
N LYS A 287 -26.64 13.93 -12.44
CA LYS A 287 -26.71 15.17 -11.65
C LYS A 287 -25.70 16.24 -12.09
N GLY A 288 -25.48 16.34 -13.40
CA GLY A 288 -24.50 17.25 -14.02
C GLY A 288 -23.04 16.81 -13.94
N ALA A 289 -22.71 15.69 -13.29
CA ALA A 289 -21.39 15.13 -13.23
C ALA A 289 -21.20 14.02 -14.28
N LYS A 290 -19.96 13.83 -14.78
CA LYS A 290 -19.63 12.70 -15.65
C LYS A 290 -19.24 11.50 -14.81
N CYS A 291 -19.87 10.37 -15.07
CA CYS A 291 -19.78 9.16 -14.27
C CYS A 291 -19.60 7.92 -15.14
N VAL A 292 -18.97 6.90 -14.58
CA VAL A 292 -18.95 5.55 -15.16
C VAL A 292 -19.77 4.63 -14.27
N PHE A 293 -20.71 3.90 -14.87
CA PHE A 293 -21.55 2.92 -14.20
C PHE A 293 -21.14 1.52 -14.66
N LEU A 294 -20.74 0.67 -13.72
CA LEU A 294 -20.46 -0.74 -13.98
C LEU A 294 -21.47 -1.59 -13.21
N PRO A 295 -21.99 -2.68 -13.82
CA PRO A 295 -23.09 -3.48 -13.24
C PRO A 295 -22.77 -4.13 -11.89
N GLU A 296 -21.49 -4.40 -11.63
CA GLU A 296 -21.01 -5.01 -10.38
C GLU A 296 -21.04 -4.08 -9.17
N PHE A 297 -21.26 -2.76 -9.36
CA PHE A 297 -21.31 -1.81 -8.27
C PHE A 297 -22.71 -1.28 -8.04
N SER A 298 -23.28 -1.64 -6.89
CA SER A 298 -24.59 -1.16 -6.45
C SER A 298 -24.54 -0.68 -5.00
N GLY A 299 -25.33 0.32 -4.70
CA GLY A 299 -25.55 0.81 -3.34
C GLY A 299 -26.37 -0.16 -2.50
N LYS A 300 -26.59 0.16 -1.22
CA LYS A 300 -27.35 -0.67 -0.27
C LYS A 300 -28.80 -0.90 -0.70
N ASP A 301 -29.36 0.03 -1.47
CA ASP A 301 -30.74 -0.01 -1.95
C ASP A 301 -30.86 -0.61 -3.37
N GLY A 302 -29.77 -1.21 -3.88
CA GLY A 302 -29.73 -1.78 -5.24
C GLY A 302 -29.55 -0.76 -6.36
N GLU A 303 -29.47 0.54 -6.04
CA GLU A 303 -29.22 1.57 -7.04
C GLU A 303 -27.79 1.50 -7.56
N PRO A 304 -27.55 1.77 -8.87
CA PRO A 304 -26.21 1.77 -9.43
C PRO A 304 -25.29 2.76 -8.72
N LEU A 305 -24.09 2.32 -8.36
CA LEU A 305 -23.08 3.14 -7.68
C LEU A 305 -21.99 3.58 -8.67
N PRO A 306 -22.02 4.84 -9.13
CA PRO A 306 -21.09 5.31 -10.15
C PRO A 306 -19.69 5.62 -9.60
N LEU A 307 -18.67 5.50 -10.45
CA LEU A 307 -17.41 6.19 -10.29
C LEU A 307 -17.54 7.58 -10.93
N ILE A 308 -17.47 8.64 -10.13
CA ILE A 308 -17.51 10.01 -10.64
C ILE A 308 -16.10 10.35 -11.15
N VAL A 309 -15.98 10.75 -12.41
CA VAL A 309 -14.71 11.11 -13.05
C VAL A 309 -14.57 12.61 -13.33
N GLN A 310 -15.68 13.34 -13.44
CA GLN A 310 -15.67 14.81 -13.55
C GLN A 310 -16.90 15.39 -12.83
N LYS A 311 -16.68 16.41 -12.00
CA LYS A 311 -17.75 17.12 -11.30
C LYS A 311 -18.59 17.97 -12.24
N SER A 312 -19.76 18.41 -11.78
CA SER A 312 -20.66 19.31 -12.51
C SER A 312 -20.05 20.69 -12.80
N ASP A 313 -19.08 21.13 -12.01
CA ASP A 313 -18.32 22.37 -12.22
C ASP A 313 -17.11 22.18 -13.17
N GLY A 314 -16.93 21.00 -13.76
CA GLY A 314 -15.83 20.66 -14.65
C GLY A 314 -14.57 20.18 -13.93
N GLY A 315 -14.52 20.23 -12.61
CA GLY A 315 -13.36 19.79 -11.82
C GLY A 315 -13.15 18.28 -11.88
N TYR A 316 -11.89 17.85 -11.92
CA TYR A 316 -11.52 16.43 -11.86
C TYR A 316 -11.45 15.92 -10.41
N LEU A 317 -11.48 14.60 -10.27
CA LEU A 317 -11.42 13.90 -8.98
C LEU A 317 -10.22 12.96 -8.94
N TYR A 318 -9.89 12.46 -7.76
CA TYR A 318 -8.87 11.43 -7.57
C TYR A 318 -9.06 10.22 -8.50
N SER A 319 -10.31 9.83 -8.76
CA SER A 319 -10.62 8.75 -9.70
C SER A 319 -10.05 8.97 -11.11
N THR A 320 -10.05 10.19 -11.61
CA THR A 320 -9.53 10.52 -12.93
C THR A 320 -8.00 10.48 -12.93
N THR A 321 -7.38 11.00 -11.87
CA THR A 321 -5.93 10.95 -11.68
C THR A 321 -5.45 9.50 -11.54
N ASP A 322 -6.17 8.67 -10.76
CA ASP A 322 -5.85 7.25 -10.60
C ASP A 322 -5.95 6.48 -11.92
N LEU A 323 -6.98 6.75 -12.76
CA LEU A 323 -7.08 6.17 -14.09
C LEU A 323 -5.91 6.56 -15.00
N ALA A 324 -5.50 7.84 -14.96
CA ALA A 324 -4.33 8.31 -15.69
C ALA A 324 -3.04 7.64 -15.21
N ALA A 325 -2.88 7.46 -13.89
CA ALA A 325 -1.76 6.77 -13.28
C ALA A 325 -1.70 5.28 -13.69
N ILE A 326 -2.84 4.58 -13.72
CA ILE A 326 -2.91 3.20 -14.20
C ILE A 326 -2.48 3.12 -15.67
N ARG A 327 -2.97 4.02 -16.52
CA ARG A 327 -2.59 4.08 -17.94
C ARG A 327 -1.08 4.34 -18.11
N LEU A 328 -0.49 5.17 -17.28
CA LEU A 328 0.96 5.40 -17.28
C LEU A 328 1.71 4.12 -16.86
N ARG A 329 1.29 3.43 -15.81
CA ARG A 329 1.89 2.17 -15.34
C ARG A 329 1.83 1.08 -16.43
N GLN A 330 0.72 1.01 -17.15
CA GLN A 330 0.60 0.14 -18.33
C GLN A 330 1.61 0.49 -19.43
N LYS A 331 1.75 1.78 -19.78
CA LYS A 331 2.75 2.26 -20.76
C LYS A 331 4.19 1.95 -20.31
N MET A 332 4.46 2.00 -19.01
CA MET A 332 5.75 1.66 -18.42
C MET A 332 6.02 0.14 -18.38
N LYS A 333 5.09 -0.69 -18.84
CA LYS A 333 5.15 -2.15 -18.79
C LYS A 333 5.35 -2.69 -17.37
N VAL A 334 4.66 -2.10 -16.41
CA VAL A 334 4.55 -2.61 -15.05
C VAL A 334 3.69 -3.87 -15.08
N GLN A 335 4.12 -4.93 -14.41
CA GLN A 335 3.39 -6.19 -14.33
C GLN A 335 2.55 -6.32 -13.05
N ARG A 336 2.93 -5.59 -11.99
CA ARG A 336 2.15 -5.48 -10.75
C ARG A 336 2.17 -4.04 -10.26
N ALA A 337 1.02 -3.48 -9.97
CA ALA A 337 0.87 -2.20 -9.31
C ALA A 337 0.23 -2.41 -7.94
N LEU A 338 0.96 -2.12 -6.88
CA LEU A 338 0.56 -2.28 -5.50
C LEU A 338 0.20 -0.91 -4.93
N TYR A 339 -1.04 -0.76 -4.44
CA TYR A 339 -1.55 0.46 -3.82
C TYR A 339 -1.65 0.23 -2.31
N VAL A 340 -0.71 0.80 -1.56
CA VAL A 340 -0.63 0.61 -0.10
C VAL A 340 -1.42 1.71 0.59
N VAL A 341 -2.71 1.50 0.75
CA VAL A 341 -3.68 2.52 1.17
C VAL A 341 -4.65 1.97 2.22
N ASP A 342 -5.19 2.86 3.07
CA ASP A 342 -6.17 2.52 4.12
C ASP A 342 -7.39 1.76 3.56
N ALA A 343 -7.86 0.76 4.30
CA ALA A 343 -8.99 -0.10 3.92
C ALA A 343 -10.30 0.66 3.64
N ARG A 344 -10.46 1.89 4.14
CA ARG A 344 -11.62 2.75 3.82
C ARG A 344 -11.70 3.13 2.35
N GLN A 345 -10.58 3.04 1.61
CA GLN A 345 -10.51 3.32 0.18
C GLN A 345 -10.79 2.08 -0.69
N SER A 346 -11.12 0.92 -0.09
CA SER A 346 -11.25 -0.34 -0.83
C SER A 346 -12.28 -0.27 -1.96
N LEU A 347 -13.44 0.35 -1.71
CA LEU A 347 -14.47 0.50 -2.75
C LEU A 347 -13.99 1.40 -3.90
N HIS A 348 -13.30 2.49 -3.58
CA HIS A 348 -12.72 3.38 -4.59
C HIS A 348 -11.76 2.62 -5.51
N PHE A 349 -10.81 1.87 -4.96
CA PHE A 349 -9.87 1.10 -5.78
C PHE A 349 -10.55 -0.01 -6.58
N GLN A 350 -11.55 -0.69 -6.01
CA GLN A 350 -12.34 -1.68 -6.76
C GLN A 350 -12.99 -1.05 -7.99
N GLN A 351 -13.63 0.11 -7.83
CA GLN A 351 -14.27 0.82 -8.94
C GLN A 351 -13.23 1.33 -9.96
N VAL A 352 -12.14 1.96 -9.52
CA VAL A 352 -11.09 2.47 -10.41
C VAL A 352 -10.45 1.34 -11.21
N PHE A 353 -10.14 0.19 -10.57
CA PHE A 353 -9.57 -0.96 -11.26
C PHE A 353 -10.52 -1.56 -12.29
N ALA A 354 -11.80 -1.68 -11.95
CA ALA A 354 -12.82 -2.17 -12.86
C ALA A 354 -13.00 -1.25 -14.07
N VAL A 355 -13.08 0.07 -13.85
CA VAL A 355 -13.18 1.05 -14.93
C VAL A 355 -11.92 1.06 -15.79
N ALA A 356 -10.72 0.97 -15.20
CA ALA A 356 -9.47 0.87 -15.95
C ALA A 356 -9.43 -0.36 -16.86
N ARG A 357 -9.97 -1.49 -16.41
CA ARG A 357 -10.12 -2.72 -17.22
C ARG A 357 -11.12 -2.52 -18.36
N ALA A 358 -12.32 -2.01 -18.03
CA ALA A 358 -13.38 -1.79 -19.00
C ALA A 358 -12.96 -0.80 -20.10
N ALA A 359 -12.17 0.23 -19.73
CA ALA A 359 -11.63 1.21 -20.65
C ALA A 359 -10.34 0.78 -21.37
N GLY A 360 -9.83 -0.42 -21.13
CA GLY A 360 -8.58 -0.88 -21.74
C GLY A 360 -7.34 -0.05 -21.31
N PHE A 361 -7.42 0.71 -20.21
CA PHE A 361 -6.27 1.44 -19.64
C PHE A 361 -5.28 0.50 -18.97
N SER A 362 -5.72 -0.70 -18.62
CA SER A 362 -4.88 -1.82 -18.18
C SER A 362 -5.33 -3.11 -18.86
N ASP A 363 -4.37 -3.92 -19.30
CA ASP A 363 -4.59 -5.26 -19.83
C ASP A 363 -4.47 -6.34 -18.72
N GLN A 364 -4.56 -7.60 -19.12
CA GLN A 364 -4.48 -8.74 -18.21
C GLN A 364 -3.06 -8.96 -17.64
N ASP A 365 -2.04 -8.39 -18.29
CA ASP A 365 -0.65 -8.54 -17.87
C ASP A 365 -0.27 -7.62 -16.72
N LEU A 366 -1.05 -6.55 -16.48
CA LEU A 366 -0.90 -5.65 -15.34
C LEU A 366 -1.82 -6.07 -14.19
N SER A 367 -1.28 -6.67 -13.14
CA SER A 367 -2.03 -6.91 -11.88
C SER A 367 -2.20 -5.60 -11.10
N LEU A 368 -3.44 -5.26 -10.72
CA LEU A 368 -3.77 -4.11 -9.88
C LEU A 368 -4.21 -4.61 -8.51
N GLU A 369 -3.48 -4.23 -7.46
CA GLU A 369 -3.65 -4.82 -6.13
C GLU A 369 -3.73 -3.73 -5.04
N HIS A 370 -4.84 -3.68 -4.32
CA HIS A 370 -4.98 -2.84 -3.13
C HIS A 370 -4.45 -3.59 -1.91
N ILE A 371 -3.30 -3.16 -1.40
CA ILE A 371 -2.70 -3.66 -0.15
C ILE A 371 -3.26 -2.84 1.00
N SER A 372 -4.44 -3.25 1.45
CA SER A 372 -5.17 -2.53 2.48
C SER A 372 -4.61 -2.76 3.88
N TYR A 373 -4.61 -1.71 4.69
CA TYR A 373 -4.30 -1.79 6.12
C TYR A 373 -5.39 -1.13 6.96
N GLY A 374 -5.47 -1.55 8.23
CA GLY A 374 -6.50 -1.03 9.14
C GLY A 374 -6.26 0.42 9.52
N THR A 375 -7.35 1.14 9.79
CA THR A 375 -7.34 2.54 10.22
C THR A 375 -6.76 2.68 11.64
N MET A 376 -6.02 3.74 11.88
CA MET A 376 -5.59 4.13 13.23
C MET A 376 -6.80 4.62 14.03
N MET A 377 -7.00 4.02 15.22
CA MET A 377 -8.13 4.31 16.09
C MET A 377 -7.68 5.13 17.30
N GLY A 378 -8.46 6.11 17.67
CA GLY A 378 -8.28 6.86 18.91
C GLY A 378 -8.69 6.03 20.15
N LYS A 379 -8.44 6.57 21.34
CA LYS A 379 -8.83 5.94 22.62
C LYS A 379 -10.35 5.75 22.74
N ASP A 380 -11.14 6.53 22.00
CA ASP A 380 -12.59 6.46 21.92
C ASP A 380 -13.11 5.39 20.96
N GLY A 381 -12.21 4.60 20.36
CA GLY A 381 -12.56 3.55 19.36
C GLY A 381 -13.04 4.11 18.02
N ARG A 382 -12.82 5.40 17.75
CA ARG A 382 -13.12 6.03 16.45
C ARG A 382 -11.85 6.29 15.66
N PRO A 383 -11.91 6.31 14.32
CA PRO A 383 -10.78 6.72 13.50
C PRO A 383 -10.30 8.12 13.87
N PHE A 384 -8.98 8.32 13.90
CA PHE A 384 -8.42 9.66 14.01
C PHE A 384 -9.01 10.56 12.93
N ARG A 385 -9.59 11.70 13.32
CA ARG A 385 -10.20 12.66 12.39
C ARG A 385 -9.20 13.77 12.08
N THR A 386 -8.91 13.95 10.81
CA THR A 386 -8.06 15.03 10.31
C THR A 386 -8.74 16.41 10.30
N ARG A 387 -10.06 16.46 10.55
CA ARG A 387 -10.87 17.69 10.42
C ARG A 387 -11.00 18.53 11.69
N SER A 388 -10.56 18.06 12.83
CA SER A 388 -10.78 18.72 14.13
C SER A 388 -9.59 19.52 14.68
N GLY A 389 -8.52 19.73 13.90
CA GLY A 389 -7.37 20.54 14.32
C GLY A 389 -6.42 19.89 15.33
N ASP A 390 -6.79 18.75 15.92
CA ASP A 390 -5.99 18.00 16.91
C ASP A 390 -5.42 16.68 16.30
N THR A 391 -4.90 16.75 15.10
CA THR A 391 -4.19 15.59 14.54
C THR A 391 -2.78 15.53 15.13
N VAL A 392 -2.43 14.42 15.74
CA VAL A 392 -1.06 14.18 16.21
C VAL A 392 -0.13 14.22 15.00
N LYS A 393 0.80 15.18 14.98
CA LYS A 393 1.85 15.25 13.95
C LYS A 393 2.66 13.96 14.00
N LEU A 394 3.01 13.42 12.87
CA LEU A 394 3.81 12.20 12.83
C LEU A 394 5.20 12.43 13.45
N ALA A 395 5.79 13.60 13.20
CA ALA A 395 7.06 14.00 13.79
C ALA A 395 7.04 14.09 15.32
N GLU A 396 5.89 14.33 15.96
CA GLU A 396 5.76 14.36 17.42
C GLU A 396 5.61 12.95 18.02
N LEU A 397 5.29 11.96 17.22
CA LEU A 397 5.14 10.57 17.63
C LEU A 397 6.46 9.80 17.54
N LEU A 398 7.39 10.25 16.71
CA LEU A 398 8.70 9.67 16.46
C LEU A 398 9.77 10.26 17.37
#